data_736030b9b5fad2ee39bcd8fe3ea765f6
#
_entry.id   736030b9b5fad2ee39bcd8fe3ea765f6
#
_cell.length_a   1.000
_cell.length_b   1.000
_cell.length_c   1.000
_cell.angle_alpha   90.00
_cell.angle_beta   90.00
_cell.angle_gamma   90.00
#
_symmetry.space_group_name_H-M   'P 1'
#
loop_
_entity.id
_entity.type
_entity.pdbx_description
1 polymer ?
#
loop_
_entity_poly.entity_id
_entity_poly.type
_entity_poly.pdbx_seq_one_letter_code
_entity_poly.pdbx_strand_id
1 'polypeptide(L)'
;MRHSHTVQRRRTIQRSLRRLKHRIKRLATSYVSPLGWAVAALAVASLVAFVLLGWHELLAMAVVFAVMLAAAVMLSLGNTSFQATIDVSSRRVTVSDTVKVDVCVDNPGRSPTTSARGDLPIGDNHERFAIPMLAAGQSRQTTVEFTAVSRAVLPIGPLSIRKGDPFGLIRHEKKLVDQINVFIHPQTVLLSTLNAGIPRDLEGQPSGEIVDDDLDFYGLREYEPGDDVRNVHWLSSAKTGSLMIRQYEATRRTDTALTISVNPDDYIDSQEFELAVSVHASIGVQCLQQNRPVTAHAGSTHAIPRNATEFLDGCSGIDPDIDDNPNLAQTTLEHAPDASFYFFTVGRLKTIDDIKHMVLALPRSATCVVLQAATGQPRAIKRYSDFTLATVGDLNDLPMIMGVLA
;
A
#
# COMPACT_ATOMS: atom_id res chain seq x y z
N MET A 1 13.03 -28.62 -56.09
CA MET A 1 13.49 -28.12 -54.77
C MET A 1 13.90 -26.62 -54.75
N ARG A 2 13.71 -25.79 -55.77
CA ARG A 2 14.14 -24.37 -55.81
C ARG A 2 13.03 -23.35 -55.43
N HIS A 3 11.76 -23.75 -55.26
CA HIS A 3 10.66 -22.80 -54.99
C HIS A 3 10.38 -22.53 -53.49
N SER A 4 10.88 -23.35 -52.56
CA SER A 4 10.62 -23.17 -51.12
C SER A 4 11.51 -22.09 -50.44
N HIS A 5 12.74 -21.91 -50.95
CA HIS A 5 13.68 -20.96 -50.37
C HIS A 5 13.36 -19.48 -50.63
N THR A 6 12.68 -19.15 -51.72
CA THR A 6 12.31 -17.76 -52.08
C THR A 6 11.10 -17.26 -51.25
N VAL A 7 10.18 -18.12 -50.92
CA VAL A 7 9.01 -17.73 -50.11
C VAL A 7 9.38 -17.51 -48.64
N GLN A 8 10.31 -18.32 -48.11
CA GLN A 8 10.78 -18.20 -46.73
C GLN A 8 11.62 -16.92 -46.56
N ARG A 9 12.45 -16.55 -47.52
CA ARG A 9 13.25 -15.34 -47.51
C ARG A 9 12.39 -14.06 -47.56
N ARG A 10 11.29 -14.06 -48.34
CA ARG A 10 10.32 -12.94 -48.37
C ARG A 10 9.57 -12.75 -47.06
N ARG A 11 9.16 -13.84 -46.38
CA ARG A 11 8.51 -13.77 -45.07
C ARG A 11 9.42 -13.24 -43.97
N THR A 12 10.73 -13.57 -44.01
CA THR A 12 11.71 -13.08 -43.03
C THR A 12 11.98 -11.59 -43.24
N ILE A 13 12.09 -11.14 -44.49
CA ILE A 13 12.29 -9.71 -44.83
C ILE A 13 11.02 -8.90 -44.42
N GLN A 14 9.83 -9.40 -44.67
CA GLN A 14 8.60 -8.71 -44.23
C GLN A 14 8.44 -8.63 -42.71
N ARG A 15 8.87 -9.65 -41.98
CA ARG A 15 8.89 -9.61 -40.50
C ARG A 15 9.93 -8.65 -39.95
N SER A 16 11.11 -8.57 -40.55
CA SER A 16 12.16 -7.61 -40.17
C SER A 16 11.74 -6.17 -40.49
N LEU A 17 11.12 -5.92 -41.65
CA LEU A 17 10.55 -4.62 -42.03
C LEU A 17 9.40 -4.18 -41.11
N ARG A 18 8.52 -5.10 -40.73
CA ARG A 18 7.46 -4.78 -39.74
C ARG A 18 8.06 -4.45 -38.35
N ARG A 19 9.06 -5.20 -37.89
CA ARG A 19 9.76 -4.89 -36.62
C ARG A 19 10.50 -3.56 -36.67
N LEU A 20 11.14 -3.27 -37.81
CA LEU A 20 11.82 -2.00 -38.05
C LEU A 20 10.80 -0.84 -38.08
N LYS A 21 9.69 -1.03 -38.80
CA LYS A 21 8.59 -0.04 -38.86
C LYS A 21 7.94 0.22 -37.49
N HIS A 22 7.74 -0.81 -36.66
CA HIS A 22 7.29 -0.65 -35.28
C HIS A 22 8.32 0.02 -34.37
N ARG A 23 9.61 -0.28 -34.53
CA ARG A 23 10.68 0.41 -33.79
C ARG A 23 10.78 1.87 -34.21
N ILE A 24 10.77 2.16 -35.52
CA ILE A 24 10.81 3.55 -36.04
C ILE A 24 9.56 4.30 -35.60
N LYS A 25 8.36 3.68 -35.65
CA LYS A 25 7.12 4.31 -35.18
C LYS A 25 7.15 4.60 -33.66
N ARG A 26 7.62 3.67 -32.84
CA ARG A 26 7.83 3.91 -31.39
C ARG A 26 8.87 4.98 -31.12
N LEU A 27 10.00 4.97 -31.82
CA LEU A 27 11.04 6.00 -31.69
C LEU A 27 10.49 7.36 -32.15
N ALA A 28 9.85 7.44 -33.30
CA ALA A 28 9.31 8.69 -33.82
C ALA A 28 8.21 9.29 -32.92
N THR A 29 7.31 8.48 -32.38
CA THR A 29 6.27 8.96 -31.44
C THR A 29 6.80 9.27 -30.05
N SER A 30 7.95 8.69 -29.66
CA SER A 30 8.58 8.96 -28.36
C SER A 30 9.48 10.22 -28.36
N TYR A 31 10.03 10.59 -29.54
CA TYR A 31 10.97 11.71 -29.65
C TYR A 31 10.37 12.98 -30.24
N VAL A 32 9.33 12.86 -31.07
CA VAL A 32 8.72 14.01 -31.76
C VAL A 32 7.36 14.31 -31.11
N SER A 33 7.18 15.55 -30.68
CA SER A 33 5.93 16.00 -30.12
C SER A 33 4.81 16.04 -31.18
N PRO A 34 3.50 16.02 -30.79
CA PRO A 34 2.41 16.26 -31.74
C PRO A 34 2.58 17.56 -32.54
N LEU A 35 3.12 18.59 -31.87
CA LEU A 35 3.42 19.88 -32.52
C LEU A 35 4.54 19.72 -33.57
N GLY A 36 5.60 18.93 -33.27
CA GLY A 36 6.66 18.64 -34.21
C GLY A 36 6.15 17.92 -35.47
N TRP A 37 5.23 16.99 -35.31
CA TRP A 37 4.55 16.32 -36.43
C TRP A 37 3.69 17.29 -37.25
N ALA A 38 2.97 18.20 -36.58
CA ALA A 38 2.16 19.22 -37.25
C ALA A 38 3.04 20.17 -38.10
N VAL A 39 4.16 20.64 -37.53
CA VAL A 39 5.11 21.49 -38.26
C VAL A 39 5.77 20.74 -39.44
N ALA A 40 6.09 19.46 -39.24
CA ALA A 40 6.61 18.65 -40.35
C ALA A 40 5.59 18.44 -41.48
N ALA A 41 4.34 18.20 -41.12
CA ALA A 41 3.25 18.09 -42.10
C ALA A 41 3.00 19.43 -42.81
N LEU A 42 3.05 20.54 -42.10
CA LEU A 42 2.95 21.87 -42.73
C LEU A 42 4.11 22.20 -43.68
N ALA A 43 5.34 21.81 -43.32
CA ALA A 43 6.49 21.97 -44.17
C ALA A 43 6.34 21.20 -45.52
N VAL A 44 5.88 19.93 -45.41
CA VAL A 44 5.62 19.10 -46.58
C VAL A 44 4.44 19.65 -47.41
N ALA A 45 3.36 20.01 -46.77
CA ALA A 45 2.19 20.59 -47.44
C ALA A 45 2.51 21.90 -48.19
N SER A 46 3.28 22.79 -47.54
CA SER A 46 3.74 24.05 -48.17
C SER A 46 4.65 23.78 -49.39
N LEU A 47 5.53 22.78 -49.30
CA LEU A 47 6.39 22.38 -50.40
C LEU A 47 5.59 21.79 -51.56
N VAL A 48 4.64 20.91 -51.30
CA VAL A 48 3.73 20.33 -52.30
C VAL A 48 2.88 21.41 -52.96
N ALA A 49 2.35 22.32 -52.16
CA ALA A 49 1.55 23.44 -52.68
C ALA A 49 2.39 24.39 -53.55
N PHE A 50 3.66 24.62 -53.20
CA PHE A 50 4.57 25.37 -54.07
C PHE A 50 4.78 24.68 -55.41
N VAL A 51 4.98 23.38 -55.46
CA VAL A 51 5.15 22.63 -56.71
C VAL A 51 3.88 22.67 -57.59
N LEU A 52 2.70 22.71 -56.98
CA LEU A 52 1.40 22.72 -57.69
C LEU A 52 0.98 24.12 -58.16
N LEU A 53 1.23 25.14 -57.33
CA LEU A 53 0.70 26.51 -57.53
C LEU A 53 1.79 27.51 -58.01
N GLY A 54 3.06 27.18 -57.87
CA GLY A 54 4.16 28.04 -58.25
C GLY A 54 4.38 29.30 -57.37
N TRP A 55 3.71 29.39 -56.20
CA TRP A 55 3.77 30.57 -55.35
C TRP A 55 5.05 30.56 -54.46
N HIS A 56 5.89 31.55 -54.65
CA HIS A 56 7.18 31.63 -53.92
C HIS A 56 7.04 31.81 -52.41
N GLU A 57 5.92 32.37 -51.93
CA GLU A 57 5.60 32.50 -50.51
C GLU A 57 5.47 31.13 -49.85
N LEU A 58 4.93 30.13 -50.58
CA LEU A 58 4.80 28.75 -50.05
C LEU A 58 6.17 28.07 -49.92
N LEU A 59 7.10 28.38 -50.82
CA LEU A 59 8.49 27.93 -50.72
C LEU A 59 9.17 28.55 -49.49
N ALA A 60 8.97 29.85 -49.26
CA ALA A 60 9.53 30.54 -48.10
C ALA A 60 9.01 29.93 -46.79
N MET A 61 7.70 29.63 -46.70
CA MET A 61 7.10 28.93 -45.54
C MET A 61 7.68 27.54 -45.34
N ALA A 62 7.84 26.76 -46.42
CA ALA A 62 8.43 25.43 -46.33
C ALA A 62 9.88 25.48 -45.79
N VAL A 63 10.67 26.44 -46.24
CA VAL A 63 12.04 26.67 -45.77
C VAL A 63 12.07 27.07 -44.30
N VAL A 64 11.20 27.97 -43.86
CA VAL A 64 11.12 28.40 -42.47
C VAL A 64 10.80 27.21 -41.55
N PHE A 65 9.79 26.39 -41.89
CA PHE A 65 9.45 25.19 -41.12
C PHE A 65 10.60 24.17 -41.13
N ALA A 66 11.28 23.97 -42.26
CA ALA A 66 12.42 23.07 -42.35
C ALA A 66 13.60 23.55 -41.48
N VAL A 67 13.91 24.85 -41.51
CA VAL A 67 14.94 25.45 -40.64
C VAL A 67 14.57 25.30 -39.16
N MET A 68 13.31 25.55 -38.83
CA MET A 68 12.83 25.39 -37.44
C MET A 68 12.97 23.95 -36.96
N LEU A 69 12.64 22.94 -37.79
CA LEU A 69 12.83 21.53 -37.48
C LEU A 69 14.31 21.17 -37.36
N ALA A 70 15.14 21.67 -38.26
CA ALA A 70 16.59 21.45 -38.21
C ALA A 70 17.21 22.07 -36.95
N ALA A 71 16.81 23.27 -36.58
CA ALA A 71 17.23 23.91 -35.34
C ALA A 71 16.77 23.12 -34.11
N ALA A 72 15.53 22.64 -34.09
CA ALA A 72 15.00 21.81 -33.01
C ALA A 72 15.82 20.50 -32.86
N VAL A 73 16.17 19.86 -33.98
CA VAL A 73 17.04 18.67 -33.96
C VAL A 73 18.43 19.03 -33.42
N MET A 74 19.04 20.07 -33.90
CA MET A 74 20.38 20.50 -33.44
C MET A 74 20.40 20.83 -31.95
N LEU A 75 19.40 21.55 -31.45
CA LEU A 75 19.29 21.90 -30.04
C LEU A 75 18.93 20.68 -29.15
N SER A 76 18.27 19.68 -29.74
CA SER A 76 17.99 18.40 -29.08
C SER A 76 19.21 17.48 -29.02
N LEU A 77 20.18 17.66 -29.94
CA LEU A 77 21.44 16.92 -29.91
C LEU A 77 22.33 17.47 -28.80
N GLY A 78 22.75 16.60 -27.90
CA GLY A 78 23.64 16.94 -26.79
C GLY A 78 23.71 15.81 -25.76
N ASN A 79 24.76 15.84 -24.96
CA ASN A 79 24.98 14.81 -23.95
C ASN A 79 23.82 14.82 -22.90
N THR A 80 23.11 13.71 -22.81
CA THR A 80 22.03 13.45 -21.82
C THR A 80 22.42 12.33 -20.85
N SER A 81 23.71 12.19 -20.59
CA SER A 81 24.24 11.19 -19.69
C SER A 81 23.97 11.64 -18.25
N PHE A 82 22.72 11.56 -17.82
CA PHE A 82 22.34 11.80 -16.44
C PHE A 82 22.15 10.47 -15.71
N GLN A 83 22.65 10.41 -14.49
CA GLN A 83 22.24 9.48 -13.45
C GLN A 83 21.53 10.26 -12.35
N ALA A 84 20.61 9.63 -11.65
CA ALA A 84 19.95 10.26 -10.52
C ALA A 84 19.72 9.24 -9.42
N THR A 85 19.71 9.73 -8.19
CA THR A 85 19.27 9.00 -7.01
C THR A 85 18.19 9.81 -6.31
N ILE A 86 17.22 9.10 -5.76
CA ILE A 86 16.20 9.69 -4.89
C ILE A 86 16.43 9.12 -3.51
N ASP A 87 16.65 10.00 -2.55
CA ASP A 87 16.70 9.66 -1.13
C ASP A 87 15.51 10.30 -0.42
N VAL A 88 14.79 9.50 0.35
CA VAL A 88 13.63 9.95 1.10
C VAL A 88 14.00 9.87 2.58
N SER A 89 13.82 10.97 3.30
CA SER A 89 14.17 11.08 4.73
C SER A 89 13.58 9.96 5.57
N SER A 90 12.36 9.55 5.26
CA SER A 90 11.71 8.37 5.83
C SER A 90 10.70 7.80 4.84
N ARG A 91 10.71 6.47 4.67
CA ARG A 91 9.69 5.78 3.86
C ARG A 91 8.39 5.53 4.62
N ARG A 92 8.39 5.79 5.92
CA ARG A 92 7.26 5.63 6.81
C ARG A 92 7.14 6.86 7.67
N VAL A 93 6.02 7.52 7.60
CA VAL A 93 5.72 8.78 8.30
C VAL A 93 4.28 8.73 8.79
N THR A 94 3.96 9.53 9.76
CA THR A 94 2.59 9.67 10.27
C THR A 94 1.93 10.88 9.65
N VAL A 95 0.61 10.90 9.61
CA VAL A 95 -0.16 12.09 9.22
C VAL A 95 0.30 13.30 10.04
N SER A 96 0.49 14.43 9.37
CA SER A 96 1.06 15.70 9.85
C SER A 96 2.59 15.77 9.84
N ASP A 97 3.32 14.71 9.59
CA ASP A 97 4.77 14.77 9.45
C ASP A 97 5.19 15.42 8.12
N THR A 98 6.38 16.04 8.12
CA THR A 98 6.99 16.58 6.90
C THR A 98 7.98 15.59 6.32
N VAL A 99 7.81 15.28 5.05
CA VAL A 99 8.69 14.40 4.28
C VAL A 99 9.61 15.23 3.42
N LYS A 100 10.91 14.92 3.47
CA LYS A 100 11.92 15.50 2.58
C LYS A 100 12.37 14.47 1.57
N VAL A 101 12.35 14.86 0.32
CA VAL A 101 12.80 14.05 -0.82
C VAL A 101 14.00 14.74 -1.44
N ASP A 102 15.16 14.17 -1.29
CA ASP A 102 16.39 14.65 -1.88
C ASP A 102 16.63 13.95 -3.23
N VAL A 103 16.64 14.74 -4.27
CA VAL A 103 16.94 14.30 -5.63
C VAL A 103 18.35 14.76 -5.98
N CYS A 104 19.27 13.82 -6.14
CA CYS A 104 20.61 14.08 -6.61
C CYS A 104 20.71 13.65 -8.08
N VAL A 105 21.12 14.57 -8.95
CA VAL A 105 21.34 14.33 -10.38
C VAL A 105 22.79 14.54 -10.71
N ASP A 106 23.43 13.52 -11.28
CA ASP A 106 24.86 13.49 -11.59
C ASP A 106 25.12 13.41 -13.09
N ASN A 107 26.23 13.97 -13.52
CA ASN A 107 26.80 13.74 -14.83
C ASN A 107 27.99 12.76 -14.75
N PRO A 108 27.79 11.46 -14.97
CA PRO A 108 28.88 10.49 -14.97
C PRO A 108 29.74 10.54 -16.25
N GLY A 109 29.35 11.35 -17.24
CA GLY A 109 30.04 11.47 -18.53
C GLY A 109 31.31 12.30 -18.45
N ARG A 110 32.11 12.24 -19.50
CA ARG A 110 33.34 13.01 -19.63
C ARG A 110 33.16 14.39 -20.29
N SER A 111 31.95 14.67 -20.76
CA SER A 111 31.59 15.94 -21.41
C SER A 111 30.43 16.61 -20.62
N PRO A 112 30.33 17.94 -20.64
CA PRO A 112 29.23 18.63 -20.00
C PRO A 112 27.89 18.20 -20.60
N THR A 113 26.86 18.16 -19.76
CA THR A 113 25.47 17.89 -20.17
C THR A 113 24.82 19.19 -20.67
N THR A 114 23.75 19.07 -21.41
CA THR A 114 22.87 20.22 -21.70
C THR A 114 21.87 20.41 -20.55
N SER A 115 21.30 21.62 -20.43
CA SER A 115 20.22 21.86 -19.49
C SER A 115 19.02 20.96 -19.78
N ALA A 116 18.32 20.53 -18.72
CA ALA A 116 17.15 19.66 -18.78
C ALA A 116 16.13 20.07 -17.73
N ARG A 117 14.95 19.45 -17.75
CA ARG A 117 13.92 19.59 -16.71
C ARG A 117 13.68 18.23 -16.09
N GLY A 118 13.77 18.17 -14.76
CA GLY A 118 13.33 17.02 -13.98
C GLY A 118 11.82 17.09 -13.78
N ASP A 119 11.17 15.94 -13.81
CA ASP A 119 9.76 15.75 -13.49
C ASP A 119 9.66 14.59 -12.51
N LEU A 120 9.25 14.90 -11.27
CA LEU A 120 9.07 13.97 -10.18
C LEU A 120 7.60 13.95 -9.78
N PRO A 121 6.83 12.92 -10.17
CA PRO A 121 5.49 12.72 -9.65
C PRO A 121 5.55 12.38 -8.15
N ILE A 122 4.68 13.01 -7.36
CA ILE A 122 4.45 12.73 -5.94
C ILE A 122 2.93 12.57 -5.78
N GLY A 123 2.45 11.33 -5.75
CA GLY A 123 1.03 11.05 -5.89
C GLY A 123 0.48 11.63 -7.20
N ASP A 124 -0.58 12.44 -7.09
CA ASP A 124 -1.20 13.11 -8.24
C ASP A 124 -0.51 14.42 -8.64
N ASN A 125 0.41 14.91 -7.81
CA ASN A 125 1.15 16.14 -8.07
C ASN A 125 2.44 15.87 -8.84
N HIS A 126 2.89 16.87 -9.63
CA HIS A 126 4.13 16.80 -10.39
C HIS A 126 5.07 17.93 -9.98
N GLU A 127 6.17 17.56 -9.32
CA GLU A 127 7.23 18.49 -9.01
C GLU A 127 8.22 18.61 -10.18
N ARG A 128 8.29 19.83 -10.74
CA ARG A 128 9.14 20.13 -11.89
C ARG A 128 10.25 21.07 -11.49
N PHE A 129 11.49 20.67 -11.72
CA PHE A 129 12.67 21.46 -11.42
C PHE A 129 13.62 21.55 -12.59
N ALA A 130 14.35 22.67 -12.64
CA ALA A 130 15.35 22.88 -13.68
C ALA A 130 16.68 22.21 -13.30
N ILE A 131 17.24 21.47 -14.23
CA ILE A 131 18.58 20.92 -14.12
C ILE A 131 19.47 21.75 -15.02
N PRO A 132 20.40 22.55 -14.46
CA PRO A 132 21.34 23.34 -15.26
C PRO A 132 22.31 22.43 -16.00
N MET A 133 23.13 23.01 -16.86
CA MET A 133 24.25 22.32 -17.47
C MET A 133 25.22 21.86 -16.36
N LEU A 134 25.53 20.57 -16.32
CA LEU A 134 26.46 19.96 -15.38
C LEU A 134 27.78 19.66 -16.09
N ALA A 135 28.89 20.11 -15.52
CA ALA A 135 30.20 19.72 -15.96
C ALA A 135 30.44 18.21 -15.74
N ALA A 136 31.50 17.65 -16.32
CA ALA A 136 31.87 16.26 -16.13
C ALA A 136 32.08 15.95 -14.62
N GLY A 137 31.42 14.95 -14.10
CA GLY A 137 31.48 14.55 -12.67
C GLY A 137 30.79 15.51 -11.69
N GLN A 138 30.08 16.54 -12.16
CA GLN A 138 29.33 17.45 -11.31
C GLN A 138 27.97 16.86 -10.95
N SER A 139 27.53 17.09 -9.70
CA SER A 139 26.23 16.74 -9.19
C SER A 139 25.40 17.99 -8.82
N ARG A 140 24.08 17.84 -8.85
CA ARG A 140 23.11 18.85 -8.40
C ARG A 140 22.10 18.17 -7.50
N GLN A 141 21.94 18.69 -6.29
CA GLN A 141 20.91 18.26 -5.35
C GLN A 141 19.75 19.25 -5.36
N THR A 142 18.55 18.71 -5.33
CA THR A 142 17.29 19.45 -5.20
C THR A 142 16.46 18.77 -4.14
N THR A 143 16.02 19.50 -3.14
CA THR A 143 15.16 18.99 -2.06
C THR A 143 13.72 19.43 -2.32
N VAL A 144 12.80 18.50 -2.24
CA VAL A 144 11.35 18.73 -2.28
C VAL A 144 10.81 18.36 -0.91
N GLU A 145 10.04 19.27 -0.32
CA GLU A 145 9.42 19.04 0.99
C GLU A 145 7.89 19.07 0.84
N PHE A 146 7.21 18.13 1.47
CA PHE A 146 5.75 18.13 1.55
C PHE A 146 5.28 17.59 2.90
N THR A 147 4.10 18.03 3.32
CA THR A 147 3.47 17.57 4.55
C THR A 147 2.47 16.47 4.23
N ALA A 148 2.51 15.39 4.99
CA ALA A 148 1.57 14.29 4.90
C ALA A 148 0.19 14.71 5.46
N VAL A 149 -0.73 15.11 4.58
CA VAL A 149 -2.05 15.65 4.99
C VAL A 149 -3.03 14.52 5.36
N SER A 150 -2.98 13.40 4.67
CA SER A 150 -3.86 12.26 4.87
C SER A 150 -3.07 10.97 4.78
N ARG A 151 -3.60 9.93 5.38
CA ARG A 151 -3.10 8.56 5.27
C ARG A 151 -3.13 8.12 3.80
N ALA A 152 -2.05 7.52 3.33
CA ALA A 152 -1.95 6.99 1.97
C ALA A 152 -0.72 6.10 1.78
N VAL A 153 -0.75 5.27 0.75
CA VAL A 153 0.45 4.72 0.12
C VAL A 153 0.84 5.66 -1.02
N LEU A 154 1.76 6.58 -0.75
CA LEU A 154 2.11 7.66 -1.68
C LEU A 154 3.24 7.22 -2.62
N PRO A 155 2.97 7.08 -3.93
CA PRO A 155 4.00 6.80 -4.92
C PRO A 155 4.83 8.06 -5.20
N ILE A 156 6.15 7.97 -5.07
CA ILE A 156 7.12 9.01 -5.45
C ILE A 156 7.89 8.53 -6.67
N GLY A 157 7.85 9.27 -7.77
CA GLY A 157 8.45 8.88 -9.03
C GLY A 157 7.47 8.16 -9.98
N PRO A 158 7.97 7.66 -11.10
CA PRO A 158 9.38 7.60 -11.51
C PRO A 158 9.98 8.98 -11.81
N LEU A 159 11.24 9.20 -11.39
CA LEU A 159 11.94 10.42 -11.78
C LEU A 159 12.27 10.35 -13.27
N SER A 160 11.74 11.28 -14.04
CA SER A 160 12.04 11.43 -15.44
C SER A 160 12.72 12.76 -15.73
N ILE A 161 13.67 12.73 -16.67
CA ILE A 161 14.28 13.94 -17.21
C ILE A 161 13.72 14.17 -18.59
N ARG A 162 13.20 15.37 -18.78
CA ARG A 162 12.75 15.86 -20.08
C ARG A 162 13.76 16.83 -20.65
N LYS A 163 14.26 16.48 -21.82
CA LYS A 163 15.00 17.38 -22.68
C LYS A 163 14.17 17.66 -23.91
N GLY A 164 14.13 18.90 -24.31
CA GLY A 164 13.44 19.31 -25.53
C GLY A 164 14.09 20.56 -26.10
N ASP A 165 13.74 20.87 -27.33
CA ASP A 165 14.03 22.17 -27.93
C ASP A 165 13.15 23.28 -27.30
N PRO A 166 13.55 24.54 -27.38
CA PRO A 166 12.75 25.68 -26.86
C PRO A 166 11.35 25.77 -27.47
N PHE A 167 11.17 25.25 -28.68
CA PHE A 167 9.90 25.27 -29.41
C PHE A 167 8.96 24.11 -29.06
N GLY A 168 9.47 23.09 -28.32
CA GLY A 168 8.70 21.92 -27.93
C GLY A 168 8.36 20.94 -29.06
N LEU A 169 9.10 21.00 -30.16
CA LEU A 169 8.93 20.13 -31.33
C LEU A 169 9.48 18.73 -31.11
N ILE A 170 10.59 18.65 -30.35
CA ILE A 170 11.28 17.41 -29.99
C ILE A 170 11.27 17.27 -28.49
N ARG A 171 10.81 16.14 -27.99
CA ARG A 171 10.80 15.79 -26.57
C ARG A 171 11.52 14.47 -26.38
N HIS A 172 12.60 14.50 -25.61
CA HIS A 172 13.27 13.29 -25.18
C HIS A 172 13.04 13.13 -23.68
N GLU A 173 12.28 12.11 -23.31
CA GLU A 173 12.02 11.75 -21.93
C GLU A 173 12.79 10.48 -21.59
N LYS A 174 13.58 10.54 -20.52
CA LYS A 174 14.35 9.41 -20.01
C LYS A 174 14.01 9.22 -18.55
N LYS A 175 13.49 8.03 -18.22
CA LYS A 175 13.32 7.59 -16.85
C LYS A 175 14.69 7.28 -16.24
N LEU A 176 15.00 7.86 -15.10
CA LEU A 176 16.27 7.70 -14.39
C LEU A 176 16.14 6.81 -13.16
N VAL A 177 15.08 6.97 -12.39
CA VAL A 177 14.83 6.23 -11.14
C VAL A 177 13.43 5.65 -11.18
N ASP A 178 13.28 4.44 -10.66
CA ASP A 178 11.98 3.81 -10.51
C ASP A 178 11.16 4.46 -9.38
N GLN A 179 9.89 4.17 -9.34
CA GLN A 179 8.96 4.62 -8.31
C GLN A 179 9.33 4.01 -6.95
N ILE A 180 9.20 4.81 -5.90
CA ILE A 180 9.36 4.43 -4.50
C ILE A 180 8.04 4.72 -3.81
N ASN A 181 7.56 3.81 -2.97
CA ASN A 181 6.37 4.05 -2.15
C ASN A 181 6.76 4.58 -0.78
N VAL A 182 6.07 5.62 -0.34
CA VAL A 182 6.11 6.17 1.01
C VAL A 182 4.78 5.85 1.68
N PHE A 183 4.84 5.22 2.85
CA PHE A 183 3.66 4.88 3.63
C PHE A 183 3.38 6.01 4.63
N ILE A 184 2.22 6.64 4.48
CA ILE A 184 1.72 7.64 5.44
C ILE A 184 0.77 6.89 6.38
N HIS A 185 1.25 6.61 7.57
CA HIS A 185 0.53 5.88 8.60
C HIS A 185 -0.61 6.70 9.19
N PRO A 186 -1.73 6.08 9.59
CA PRO A 186 -2.75 6.75 10.38
C PRO A 186 -2.17 7.22 11.72
N GLN A 187 -2.82 8.20 12.33
CA GLN A 187 -2.52 8.58 13.71
C GLN A 187 -2.88 7.42 14.64
N THR A 188 -2.05 7.18 15.64
CA THR A 188 -2.29 6.15 16.65
C THR A 188 -2.09 6.72 18.05
N VAL A 189 -2.78 6.16 19.03
CA VAL A 189 -2.61 6.48 20.45
C VAL A 189 -2.09 5.27 21.21
N LEU A 190 -1.26 5.54 22.20
CA LEU A 190 -0.78 4.49 23.09
C LEU A 190 -1.89 4.03 24.01
N LEU A 191 -2.14 2.72 24.02
CA LEU A 191 -3.10 2.09 24.93
C LEU A 191 -2.29 1.46 26.07
N SER A 192 -2.62 1.84 27.31
CA SER A 192 -1.86 1.41 28.49
C SER A 192 -1.91 -0.09 28.74
N THR A 193 -3.04 -0.73 28.46
CA THR A 193 -3.21 -2.19 28.48
C THR A 193 -4.47 -2.54 27.67
N LEU A 194 -4.38 -3.59 26.86
CA LEU A 194 -5.57 -4.22 26.28
C LEU A 194 -6.07 -5.34 27.21
N ASN A 195 -6.45 -4.97 28.42
CA ASN A 195 -7.11 -5.92 29.33
C ASN A 195 -8.64 -5.85 29.19
N ALA A 196 -9.15 -5.32 28.09
CA ALA A 196 -10.56 -5.08 27.85
C ALA A 196 -11.39 -6.36 27.97
N GLY A 197 -11.96 -6.57 29.14
CA GLY A 197 -12.82 -7.72 29.43
C GLY A 197 -12.10 -9.07 29.37
N ILE A 198 -10.77 -9.06 29.32
CA ILE A 198 -9.95 -10.26 29.37
C ILE A 198 -9.88 -10.65 30.85
N PRO A 199 -10.37 -11.81 31.24
CA PRO A 199 -10.04 -12.35 32.56
C PRO A 199 -8.53 -12.31 32.75
N ARG A 200 -8.07 -12.04 33.98
CA ARG A 200 -6.67 -11.73 34.32
C ARG A 200 -5.61 -12.81 34.01
N ASP A 201 -6.00 -13.89 33.38
CA ASP A 201 -5.08 -14.97 33.01
C ASP A 201 -4.53 -14.76 31.60
N LEU A 202 -3.48 -13.92 31.51
CA LEU A 202 -2.65 -13.68 30.32
C LEU A 202 -1.71 -14.86 30.00
N GLU A 203 -1.62 -15.81 30.86
CA GLU A 203 -1.08 -17.15 30.62
C GLU A 203 -2.30 -18.00 30.20
N GLY A 204 -2.38 -18.33 28.92
CA GLY A 204 -3.48 -19.01 28.24
C GLY A 204 -4.59 -19.53 29.16
N GLN A 205 -5.81 -19.00 28.99
CA GLN A 205 -6.93 -19.53 29.80
C GLN A 205 -6.99 -21.04 29.61
N PRO A 206 -7.02 -21.77 30.70
CA PRO A 206 -7.37 -23.18 30.63
C PRO A 206 -8.67 -23.32 29.86
N SER A 207 -8.62 -23.98 28.71
CA SER A 207 -9.81 -24.12 27.85
C SER A 207 -10.88 -25.00 28.50
N GLY A 208 -10.57 -25.61 29.64
CA GLY A 208 -11.35 -26.69 30.22
C GLY A 208 -11.35 -27.96 29.36
N GLU A 209 -10.67 -27.94 28.24
CA GLU A 209 -10.54 -29.09 27.36
C GLU A 209 -9.24 -29.82 27.69
N ILE A 210 -9.36 -30.98 28.24
CA ILE A 210 -8.23 -31.84 28.63
C ILE A 210 -7.70 -32.49 27.36
N VAL A 211 -6.42 -32.22 27.05
CA VAL A 211 -5.70 -32.79 25.89
C VAL A 211 -4.53 -33.65 26.37
N ASP A 212 -4.14 -34.60 25.54
CA ASP A 212 -3.07 -35.55 25.89
C ASP A 212 -1.65 -35.00 25.60
N ASP A 213 -1.53 -33.84 24.96
CA ASP A 213 -0.21 -33.30 24.56
C ASP A 213 -0.25 -31.76 24.42
N ASP A 214 0.07 -31.04 25.54
CA ASP A 214 0.26 -29.59 25.55
C ASP A 214 1.27 -29.17 26.64
N LEU A 215 1.56 -27.88 26.76
CA LEU A 215 2.61 -27.36 27.65
C LEU A 215 2.17 -27.19 29.11
N ASP A 216 0.87 -26.98 29.37
CA ASP A 216 0.39 -26.73 30.74
C ASP A 216 -0.12 -28.00 31.41
N PHE A 217 0.58 -28.38 32.48
CA PHE A 217 0.23 -29.53 33.31
C PHE A 217 -1.02 -29.25 34.14
N TYR A 218 -2.11 -29.96 33.87
CA TYR A 218 -3.35 -29.87 34.61
C TYR A 218 -3.39 -30.77 35.85
N GLY A 219 -3.02 -32.06 35.68
CA GLY A 219 -3.11 -33.00 36.77
C GLY A 219 -2.65 -34.42 36.41
N LEU A 220 -2.90 -35.34 37.33
CA LEU A 220 -2.65 -36.77 37.14
C LEU A 220 -3.96 -37.54 37.30
N ARG A 221 -4.25 -38.44 36.37
CA ARG A 221 -5.32 -39.41 36.49
C ARG A 221 -4.79 -40.84 36.38
N GLU A 222 -5.56 -41.81 36.76
CA GLU A 222 -5.20 -43.20 36.56
C GLU A 222 -5.24 -43.54 35.05
N TYR A 223 -4.35 -44.45 34.65
CA TYR A 223 -4.23 -44.95 33.29
C TYR A 223 -5.48 -45.75 32.89
N GLU A 224 -6.01 -45.48 31.74
CA GLU A 224 -7.05 -46.28 31.10
C GLU A 224 -6.51 -46.97 29.83
N PRO A 225 -6.99 -48.21 29.49
CA PRO A 225 -6.54 -48.90 28.29
C PRO A 225 -6.83 -48.06 27.03
N GLY A 226 -5.76 -47.64 26.34
CA GLY A 226 -5.81 -46.77 25.16
C GLY A 226 -5.02 -45.49 25.32
N ASP A 227 -4.63 -45.11 26.54
CA ASP A 227 -3.81 -43.95 26.80
C ASP A 227 -2.36 -44.11 26.28
N ASP A 228 -1.75 -43.02 25.84
CA ASP A 228 -0.36 -42.99 25.41
C ASP A 228 0.60 -43.16 26.61
N VAL A 229 1.32 -44.26 26.61
CA VAL A 229 2.30 -44.61 27.66
C VAL A 229 3.46 -43.61 27.77
N ARG A 230 3.65 -42.72 26.78
CA ARG A 230 4.62 -41.61 26.86
C ARG A 230 4.27 -40.60 27.90
N ASN A 231 2.98 -40.40 28.19
CA ASN A 231 2.45 -39.48 29.14
C ASN A 231 2.41 -40.02 30.59
N VAL A 232 2.92 -41.22 30.81
CA VAL A 232 2.99 -41.81 32.17
C VAL A 232 3.94 -41.04 33.06
N HIS A 233 3.41 -40.59 34.23
CA HIS A 233 4.24 -39.98 35.26
C HIS A 233 4.81 -41.02 36.20
N TRP A 234 5.96 -41.58 35.84
CA TRP A 234 6.59 -42.74 36.51
C TRP A 234 6.81 -42.53 38.01
N LEU A 235 7.17 -41.33 38.46
CA LEU A 235 7.42 -41.02 39.85
C LEU A 235 6.15 -41.13 40.71
N SER A 236 4.99 -40.64 40.19
CA SER A 236 3.70 -40.74 40.88
C SER A 236 3.15 -42.19 40.81
N SER A 237 3.31 -42.85 39.67
CA SER A 237 2.92 -44.25 39.51
C SER A 237 3.64 -45.17 40.49
N ALA A 238 4.94 -44.92 40.76
CA ALA A 238 5.74 -45.66 41.76
C ALA A 238 5.26 -45.41 43.19
N LYS A 239 4.68 -44.24 43.50
CA LYS A 239 4.17 -43.90 44.83
C LYS A 239 2.73 -44.42 45.08
N THR A 240 1.92 -44.41 44.07
CA THR A 240 0.52 -44.84 44.19
C THR A 240 0.28 -46.33 43.93
N GLY A 241 1.21 -46.97 43.27
CA GLY A 241 1.10 -48.39 42.87
C GLY A 241 0.19 -48.62 41.63
N SER A 242 -0.39 -47.57 41.06
CA SER A 242 -1.17 -47.59 39.81
C SER A 242 -0.51 -46.68 38.77
N LEU A 243 -0.65 -47.00 37.48
CA LEU A 243 -0.12 -46.13 36.41
C LEU A 243 -0.87 -44.82 36.40
N MET A 244 -0.12 -43.73 36.47
CA MET A 244 -0.66 -42.35 36.45
C MET A 244 -0.27 -41.66 35.15
N ILE A 245 -1.26 -41.11 34.45
CA ILE A 245 -1.10 -40.33 33.22
C ILE A 245 -1.10 -38.84 33.54
N ARG A 246 -0.22 -38.08 32.88
CA ARG A 246 -0.24 -36.61 32.87
C ARG A 246 -1.39 -36.14 32.00
N GLN A 247 -2.20 -35.30 32.55
CA GLN A 247 -3.20 -34.55 31.82
C GLN A 247 -2.68 -33.13 31.60
N TYR A 248 -2.86 -32.64 30.41
CA TYR A 248 -2.50 -31.29 30.01
C TYR A 248 -3.80 -30.53 29.69
N GLU A 249 -3.77 -29.24 29.90
CA GLU A 249 -4.86 -28.37 29.49
C GLU A 249 -4.47 -27.63 28.22
N ALA A 250 -5.37 -27.64 27.23
CA ALA A 250 -5.13 -26.95 25.97
C ALA A 250 -4.95 -25.46 26.19
N THR A 251 -3.76 -24.96 25.92
CA THR A 251 -3.47 -23.52 25.96
C THR A 251 -4.06 -22.87 24.73
N ARG A 252 -5.22 -22.24 24.83
CA ARG A 252 -5.74 -21.44 23.73
C ARG A 252 -4.85 -20.22 23.52
N ARG A 253 -4.19 -20.13 22.38
CA ARG A 253 -3.55 -18.90 21.95
C ARG A 253 -4.61 -17.81 21.89
N THR A 254 -4.33 -16.67 22.50
CA THR A 254 -5.23 -15.50 22.50
C THR A 254 -5.13 -14.77 21.15
N ASP A 255 -5.58 -15.43 20.07
CA ASP A 255 -5.59 -14.84 18.75
C ASP A 255 -6.65 -13.74 18.68
N THR A 256 -6.28 -12.62 18.07
CA THR A 256 -7.13 -11.45 17.96
C THR A 256 -7.52 -11.21 16.51
N ALA A 257 -8.80 -11.17 16.23
CA ALA A 257 -9.32 -10.76 14.93
C ALA A 257 -9.72 -9.26 14.98
N LEU A 258 -9.16 -8.47 14.08
CA LEU A 258 -9.46 -7.06 13.92
C LEU A 258 -10.10 -6.83 12.57
N THR A 259 -11.32 -6.32 12.54
CA THR A 259 -12.03 -6.03 11.29
C THR A 259 -12.56 -4.61 11.31
N ILE A 260 -12.33 -3.90 10.21
CA ILE A 260 -12.88 -2.56 9.98
C ILE A 260 -13.86 -2.61 8.81
N SER A 261 -15.02 -1.95 8.97
CA SER A 261 -15.91 -1.67 7.85
C SER A 261 -15.25 -0.65 6.92
N VAL A 262 -15.18 -0.97 5.64
CA VAL A 262 -14.73 -0.03 4.61
C VAL A 262 -15.89 0.49 3.76
N ASN A 263 -17.15 0.09 4.08
CA ASN A 263 -18.32 0.61 3.41
C ASN A 263 -18.53 2.10 3.78
N PRO A 264 -18.47 3.02 2.80
CA PRO A 264 -18.66 4.45 3.04
C PRO A 264 -20.05 4.78 3.62
N ASP A 265 -21.07 3.96 3.37
CA ASP A 265 -22.44 4.16 3.88
C ASP A 265 -22.55 3.95 5.39
N ASP A 266 -21.57 3.34 6.04
CA ASP A 266 -21.49 3.19 7.48
C ASP A 266 -21.04 4.49 8.19
N TYR A 267 -20.48 5.46 7.44
CA TYR A 267 -19.85 6.68 7.94
C TYR A 267 -20.59 7.94 7.47
N ILE A 268 -20.54 9.02 8.26
CA ILE A 268 -21.13 10.30 7.84
C ILE A 268 -20.22 11.03 6.84
N ASP A 269 -18.92 10.96 7.07
CA ASP A 269 -17.93 11.65 6.27
C ASP A 269 -16.57 10.92 6.29
N SER A 270 -15.64 11.44 5.50
CA SER A 270 -14.27 10.92 5.42
C SER A 270 -13.47 11.09 6.73
N GLN A 271 -13.80 12.08 7.56
CA GLN A 271 -13.10 12.28 8.84
C GLN A 271 -13.48 11.19 9.84
N GLU A 272 -14.75 10.77 9.84
CA GLU A 272 -15.22 9.65 10.67
C GLU A 272 -14.57 8.34 10.21
N PHE A 273 -14.42 8.12 8.91
CA PHE A 273 -13.71 6.97 8.38
C PHE A 273 -12.22 6.97 8.79
N GLU A 274 -11.52 8.10 8.70
CA GLU A 274 -10.12 8.21 9.14
C GLU A 274 -9.97 8.02 10.66
N LEU A 275 -10.96 8.45 11.45
CA LEU A 275 -11.03 8.14 12.89
C LEU A 275 -11.16 6.62 13.11
N ALA A 276 -12.02 5.94 12.35
CA ALA A 276 -12.18 4.50 12.43
C ALA A 276 -10.88 3.76 12.10
N VAL A 277 -10.18 4.16 11.03
CA VAL A 277 -8.89 3.58 10.67
C VAL A 277 -7.84 3.82 11.77
N SER A 278 -7.83 5.00 12.38
CA SER A 278 -6.91 5.34 13.48
C SER A 278 -7.18 4.52 14.75
N VAL A 279 -8.45 4.28 15.06
CA VAL A 279 -8.89 3.38 16.16
C VAL A 279 -8.45 1.95 15.88
N HIS A 280 -8.75 1.43 14.70
CA HIS A 280 -8.35 0.10 14.24
C HIS A 280 -6.82 -0.08 14.31
N ALA A 281 -6.07 0.91 13.80
CA ALA A 281 -4.61 0.91 13.82
C ALA A 281 -4.05 0.91 15.24
N SER A 282 -4.63 1.71 16.15
CA SER A 282 -4.16 1.79 17.55
C SER A 282 -4.32 0.46 18.28
N ILE A 283 -5.43 -0.24 18.08
CA ILE A 283 -5.68 -1.55 18.69
C ILE A 283 -4.74 -2.60 18.15
N GLY A 284 -4.57 -2.67 16.82
CA GLY A 284 -3.69 -3.66 16.21
C GLY A 284 -2.23 -3.47 16.60
N VAL A 285 -1.75 -2.21 16.63
CA VAL A 285 -0.40 -1.89 17.12
C VAL A 285 -0.23 -2.38 18.56
N GLN A 286 -1.19 -2.13 19.45
CA GLN A 286 -1.13 -2.56 20.83
C GLN A 286 -1.12 -4.09 20.98
N CYS A 287 -1.98 -4.80 20.24
CA CYS A 287 -1.97 -6.27 20.23
C CYS A 287 -0.60 -6.81 19.83
N LEU A 288 -0.02 -6.31 18.74
CA LEU A 288 1.27 -6.75 18.24
C LEU A 288 2.43 -6.40 19.19
N GLN A 289 2.37 -5.25 19.87
CA GLN A 289 3.35 -4.88 20.90
C GLN A 289 3.29 -5.80 22.13
N GLN A 290 2.12 -6.37 22.42
CA GLN A 290 1.91 -7.36 23.47
C GLN A 290 2.18 -8.80 23.00
N ASN A 291 2.78 -8.99 21.81
CA ASN A 291 3.02 -10.30 21.18
C ASN A 291 1.76 -11.14 20.99
N ARG A 292 0.58 -10.52 20.84
CA ARG A 292 -0.66 -11.21 20.49
C ARG A 292 -0.74 -11.32 18.97
N PRO A 293 -0.97 -12.51 18.42
CA PRO A 293 -1.22 -12.68 17.00
C PRO A 293 -2.48 -11.91 16.58
N VAL A 294 -2.39 -11.22 15.46
CA VAL A 294 -3.46 -10.41 14.89
C VAL A 294 -3.79 -10.90 13.49
N THR A 295 -5.06 -11.17 13.23
CA THR A 295 -5.60 -11.32 11.88
C THR A 295 -6.44 -10.08 11.58
N ALA A 296 -5.97 -9.26 10.65
CA ALA A 296 -6.59 -7.99 10.30
C ALA A 296 -7.39 -8.10 9.00
N HIS A 297 -8.58 -7.49 8.98
CA HIS A 297 -9.48 -7.45 7.83
C HIS A 297 -9.93 -6.03 7.53
N ALA A 298 -9.92 -5.68 6.25
CA ALA A 298 -10.48 -4.44 5.74
C ALA A 298 -11.06 -4.72 4.32
N GLY A 299 -12.37 -4.71 4.21
CA GLY A 299 -13.06 -5.07 2.96
C GLY A 299 -12.69 -6.47 2.47
N SER A 300 -12.25 -6.57 1.24
CA SER A 300 -11.81 -7.83 0.63
C SER A 300 -10.37 -8.25 1.01
N THR A 301 -9.63 -7.40 1.74
CA THR A 301 -8.23 -7.66 2.11
C THR A 301 -8.12 -8.22 3.52
N HIS A 302 -7.24 -9.21 3.67
CA HIS A 302 -6.87 -9.74 4.98
C HIS A 302 -5.35 -9.83 5.09
N ALA A 303 -4.82 -9.68 6.29
CA ALA A 303 -3.41 -9.76 6.57
C ALA A 303 -3.15 -10.35 7.97
N ILE A 304 -2.05 -11.07 8.11
CA ILE A 304 -1.51 -11.53 9.39
C ILE A 304 -0.16 -10.84 9.59
N PRO A 305 -0.15 -9.61 10.10
CA PRO A 305 1.05 -8.82 10.24
C PRO A 305 1.97 -9.42 11.31
N ARG A 306 3.27 -9.44 11.04
CA ARG A 306 4.29 -9.95 11.98
C ARG A 306 4.71 -8.93 13.03
N ASN A 307 4.51 -7.65 12.73
CA ASN A 307 4.89 -6.54 13.60
C ASN A 307 4.02 -5.31 13.35
N ALA A 308 4.07 -4.37 14.27
CA ALA A 308 3.30 -3.13 14.21
C ALA A 308 3.56 -2.29 12.95
N THR A 309 4.79 -2.30 12.43
CA THR A 309 5.15 -1.53 11.24
C THR A 309 4.48 -2.11 9.99
N GLU A 310 4.52 -3.43 9.82
CA GLU A 310 3.85 -4.12 8.70
C GLU A 310 2.32 -3.90 8.75
N PHE A 311 1.75 -3.92 9.95
CA PHE A 311 0.34 -3.63 10.16
C PHE A 311 -0.02 -2.19 9.76
N LEU A 312 0.78 -1.20 10.19
CA LEU A 312 0.57 0.20 9.84
C LEU A 312 0.76 0.46 8.34
N ASP A 313 1.72 -0.22 7.68
CA ASP A 313 1.87 -0.17 6.23
C ASP A 313 0.57 -0.66 5.54
N GLY A 314 -0.04 -1.74 6.05
CA GLY A 314 -1.36 -2.20 5.59
C GLY A 314 -2.47 -1.18 5.84
N CYS A 315 -2.52 -0.61 7.04
CA CYS A 315 -3.52 0.42 7.37
C CYS A 315 -3.40 1.66 6.49
N SER A 316 -2.19 1.99 5.99
CA SER A 316 -1.99 3.11 5.06
C SER A 316 -2.77 2.97 3.74
N GLY A 317 -3.05 1.73 3.32
CA GLY A 317 -3.73 1.42 2.07
C GLY A 317 -5.21 1.04 2.20
N ILE A 318 -5.83 1.24 3.37
CA ILE A 318 -7.27 0.95 3.54
C ILE A 318 -8.08 2.09 2.91
N ASP A 319 -8.76 1.82 1.81
CA ASP A 319 -9.63 2.78 1.13
C ASP A 319 -11.10 2.38 1.30
N PRO A 320 -12.05 3.35 1.25
CA PRO A 320 -13.48 3.04 1.24
C PRO A 320 -13.85 2.17 0.03
N ASP A 321 -14.69 1.15 0.25
CA ASP A 321 -15.18 0.26 -0.79
C ASP A 321 -16.70 0.05 -0.62
N ILE A 322 -17.48 0.41 -1.65
CA ILE A 322 -18.94 0.27 -1.66
C ILE A 322 -19.36 -1.20 -1.72
N ASP A 323 -18.54 -2.06 -2.28
CA ASP A 323 -18.80 -3.48 -2.45
C ASP A 323 -18.43 -4.31 -1.20
N ASP A 324 -18.08 -3.64 -0.07
CA ASP A 324 -17.77 -4.33 1.20
C ASP A 324 -18.94 -5.19 1.69
N ASN A 325 -18.60 -6.37 2.21
CA ASN A 325 -19.60 -7.28 2.77
C ASN A 325 -20.22 -6.67 4.04
N PRO A 326 -21.53 -6.43 4.07
CA PRO A 326 -22.19 -5.86 5.26
C PRO A 326 -22.07 -6.76 6.49
N ASN A 327 -21.84 -8.07 6.32
CA ASN A 327 -21.63 -9.02 7.41
C ASN A 327 -20.13 -9.24 7.66
N LEU A 328 -19.50 -8.29 8.32
CA LEU A 328 -18.08 -8.31 8.66
C LEU A 328 -17.67 -9.56 9.47
N ALA A 329 -18.55 -10.09 10.33
CA ALA A 329 -18.24 -11.27 11.11
C ALA A 329 -18.08 -12.52 10.25
N GLN A 330 -18.90 -12.67 9.21
CA GLN A 330 -18.76 -13.80 8.28
C GLN A 330 -17.39 -13.79 7.59
N THR A 331 -17.00 -12.64 7.05
CA THR A 331 -15.69 -12.47 6.40
C THR A 331 -14.54 -12.72 7.37
N THR A 332 -14.69 -12.26 8.62
CA THR A 332 -13.67 -12.49 9.66
C THR A 332 -13.53 -13.97 10.01
N LEU A 333 -14.64 -14.70 10.13
CA LEU A 333 -14.67 -16.12 10.49
C LEU A 333 -14.06 -17.01 9.40
N GLU A 334 -14.09 -16.61 8.13
CA GLU A 334 -13.45 -17.35 7.04
C GLU A 334 -11.92 -17.45 7.23
N HIS A 335 -11.30 -16.49 7.92
CA HIS A 335 -9.85 -16.43 8.08
C HIS A 335 -9.38 -16.54 9.55
N ALA A 336 -10.26 -16.25 10.50
CA ALA A 336 -9.97 -16.31 11.94
C ALA A 336 -11.14 -16.95 12.71
N PRO A 337 -11.51 -18.24 12.45
CA PRO A 337 -12.64 -18.88 13.10
C PRO A 337 -12.41 -19.13 14.60
N ASP A 338 -11.15 -19.30 15.00
CA ASP A 338 -10.77 -19.71 16.36
C ASP A 338 -10.22 -18.54 17.19
N ALA A 339 -10.43 -17.28 16.74
CA ALA A 339 -9.99 -16.13 17.50
C ALA A 339 -10.73 -16.04 18.83
N SER A 340 -10.00 -15.70 19.90
CA SER A 340 -10.58 -15.50 21.23
C SER A 340 -11.17 -14.11 21.39
N PHE A 341 -10.66 -13.14 20.62
CA PHE A 341 -11.07 -11.74 20.65
C PHE A 341 -11.42 -11.25 19.26
N TYR A 342 -12.60 -10.65 19.13
CA TYR A 342 -13.06 -10.00 17.90
C TYR A 342 -13.28 -8.52 18.19
N PHE A 343 -12.53 -7.68 17.48
CA PHE A 343 -12.71 -6.24 17.47
C PHE A 343 -13.25 -5.82 16.11
N PHE A 344 -14.43 -5.19 16.12
CA PHE A 344 -15.02 -4.60 14.92
C PHE A 344 -14.99 -3.08 15.03
N THR A 345 -14.45 -2.42 14.01
CA THR A 345 -14.49 -0.97 13.91
C THR A 345 -15.50 -0.59 12.83
N VAL A 346 -16.50 0.19 13.19
CA VAL A 346 -17.62 0.58 12.32
C VAL A 346 -17.90 2.07 12.44
N GLY A 347 -18.60 2.64 11.47
CA GLY A 347 -19.06 4.03 11.54
C GLY A 347 -20.38 4.19 12.33
N ARG A 348 -20.75 5.44 12.55
CA ARG A 348 -21.93 5.83 13.31
C ARG A 348 -23.25 5.42 12.66
N LEU A 349 -23.29 5.30 11.35
CA LEU A 349 -24.50 4.96 10.59
C LEU A 349 -24.83 3.46 10.63
N LYS A 350 -23.88 2.61 11.03
CA LYS A 350 -24.14 1.18 11.28
C LYS A 350 -25.13 1.03 12.42
N THR A 351 -26.31 0.45 12.15
CA THR A 351 -27.37 0.35 13.14
C THR A 351 -27.07 -0.70 14.22
N ILE A 352 -27.65 -0.54 15.40
CA ILE A 352 -27.49 -1.53 16.50
C ILE A 352 -28.03 -2.91 16.08
N ASP A 353 -29.06 -2.94 15.26
CA ASP A 353 -29.64 -4.21 14.80
C ASP A 353 -28.72 -4.91 13.79
N ASP A 354 -28.06 -4.17 12.90
CA ASP A 354 -27.02 -4.72 12.02
C ASP A 354 -25.84 -5.29 12.83
N ILE A 355 -25.42 -4.57 13.86
CA ILE A 355 -24.34 -5.03 14.76
C ILE A 355 -24.76 -6.31 15.49
N LYS A 356 -25.98 -6.40 16.02
CA LYS A 356 -26.49 -7.62 16.66
C LYS A 356 -26.51 -8.80 15.70
N HIS A 357 -27.04 -8.59 14.48
CA HIS A 357 -27.06 -9.64 13.46
C HIS A 357 -25.64 -10.13 13.10
N MET A 358 -24.70 -9.20 12.98
CA MET A 358 -23.30 -9.52 12.73
C MET A 358 -22.71 -10.38 13.86
N VAL A 359 -22.90 -9.98 15.11
CA VAL A 359 -22.32 -10.67 16.30
C VAL A 359 -22.91 -12.07 16.51
N LEU A 360 -24.16 -12.31 16.12
CA LEU A 360 -24.80 -13.64 16.24
C LEU A 360 -24.05 -14.74 15.46
N ALA A 361 -23.24 -14.39 14.47
CA ALA A 361 -22.42 -15.35 13.73
C ALA A 361 -21.18 -15.83 14.51
N LEU A 362 -20.78 -15.08 15.56
CA LEU A 362 -19.55 -15.37 16.30
C LEU A 362 -19.72 -16.54 17.30
N PRO A 363 -18.61 -17.24 17.62
CA PRO A 363 -18.60 -18.23 18.69
C PRO A 363 -19.00 -17.60 20.04
N ARG A 364 -19.87 -18.28 20.80
CA ARG A 364 -20.33 -17.79 22.13
C ARG A 364 -19.21 -17.66 23.16
N SER A 365 -18.13 -18.39 22.98
CA SER A 365 -16.94 -18.35 23.84
C SER A 365 -16.00 -17.19 23.56
N ALA A 366 -16.21 -16.47 22.48
CA ALA A 366 -15.35 -15.36 22.06
C ALA A 366 -15.81 -14.04 22.68
N THR A 367 -14.85 -13.18 22.99
CA THR A 367 -15.13 -11.81 23.45
C THR A 367 -15.25 -10.89 22.23
N CYS A 368 -16.38 -10.21 22.09
CA CYS A 368 -16.63 -9.28 21.00
C CYS A 368 -16.72 -7.85 21.51
N VAL A 369 -15.92 -6.95 20.92
CA VAL A 369 -15.95 -5.51 21.16
C VAL A 369 -16.18 -4.79 19.83
N VAL A 370 -17.21 -3.98 19.77
CA VAL A 370 -17.52 -3.14 18.60
C VAL A 370 -17.18 -1.70 18.94
N LEU A 371 -16.31 -1.11 18.16
CA LEU A 371 -15.85 0.27 18.28
C LEU A 371 -16.52 1.10 17.20
N GLN A 372 -17.43 1.96 17.62
CA GLN A 372 -18.15 2.83 16.72
C GLN A 372 -17.47 4.20 16.65
N ALA A 373 -16.85 4.50 15.52
CA ALA A 373 -16.34 5.85 15.25
C ALA A 373 -17.53 6.80 15.06
N ALA A 374 -17.50 7.91 15.79
CA ALA A 374 -18.58 8.91 15.75
C ALA A 374 -17.99 10.29 16.09
N THR A 375 -17.33 10.92 15.12
CA THR A 375 -16.62 12.20 15.28
C THR A 375 -17.47 13.24 16.02
N GLY A 376 -16.87 13.84 17.08
CA GLY A 376 -17.50 14.88 17.87
C GLY A 376 -18.61 14.40 18.82
N GLN A 377 -18.92 13.11 18.89
CA GLN A 377 -19.85 12.56 19.89
C GLN A 377 -19.12 12.26 21.21
N PRO A 378 -19.81 12.37 22.35
CA PRO A 378 -19.21 11.98 23.60
C PRO A 378 -18.94 10.47 23.63
N ARG A 379 -17.83 10.08 24.25
CA ARG A 379 -17.52 8.66 24.46
C ARG A 379 -18.62 7.98 25.27
N ALA A 380 -18.97 6.77 24.88
CA ALA A 380 -19.96 5.97 25.55
C ALA A 380 -19.61 4.48 25.49
N ILE A 381 -19.96 3.73 26.52
CA ILE A 381 -19.81 2.28 26.57
C ILE A 381 -21.15 1.68 26.91
N LYS A 382 -21.63 0.77 26.07
CA LYS A 382 -22.86 0.01 26.30
C LYS A 382 -22.55 -1.48 26.26
N ARG A 383 -22.83 -2.18 27.33
CA ARG A 383 -22.65 -3.65 27.41
C ARG A 383 -23.97 -4.34 27.04
N TYR A 384 -23.89 -5.24 26.08
CA TYR A 384 -24.97 -6.16 25.67
C TYR A 384 -24.61 -7.58 26.15
N SER A 385 -25.51 -8.53 25.98
CA SER A 385 -25.28 -9.94 26.38
C SER A 385 -24.12 -10.57 25.63
N ASP A 386 -23.95 -10.23 24.35
CA ASP A 386 -23.06 -10.93 23.43
C ASP A 386 -21.90 -10.06 22.94
N PHE A 387 -21.90 -8.76 23.22
CA PHE A 387 -20.84 -7.83 22.82
C PHE A 387 -20.86 -6.54 23.65
N THR A 388 -19.76 -5.83 23.58
CA THR A 388 -19.67 -4.46 24.12
C THR A 388 -19.53 -3.47 22.97
N LEU A 389 -20.41 -2.46 22.96
CA LEU A 389 -20.36 -1.35 22.02
C LEU A 389 -19.71 -0.14 22.69
N ALA A 390 -18.63 0.35 22.12
CA ALA A 390 -17.95 1.57 22.59
C ALA A 390 -17.97 2.64 21.49
N THR A 391 -18.50 3.82 21.81
CA THR A 391 -18.49 4.97 20.91
C THR A 391 -17.22 5.79 21.13
N VAL A 392 -16.50 6.06 20.07
CA VAL A 392 -15.25 6.84 20.03
C VAL A 392 -15.50 8.12 19.25
N GLY A 393 -15.52 9.27 19.95
CA GLY A 393 -15.74 10.57 19.31
C GLY A 393 -14.46 11.29 18.92
N ASP A 394 -13.38 11.00 19.63
CA ASP A 394 -12.02 11.47 19.36
C ASP A 394 -11.04 10.35 19.64
N LEU A 395 -9.92 10.32 18.91
CA LEU A 395 -8.91 9.28 19.08
C LEU A 395 -8.33 9.24 20.50
N ASN A 396 -8.23 10.41 21.17
CA ASN A 396 -7.75 10.53 22.54
C ASN A 396 -8.69 9.93 23.60
N ASP A 397 -9.94 9.64 23.23
CA ASP A 397 -10.88 8.93 24.10
C ASP A 397 -10.58 7.43 24.21
N LEU A 398 -9.91 6.87 23.19
CA LEU A 398 -9.68 5.44 23.05
C LEU A 398 -8.94 4.82 24.27
N PRO A 399 -7.86 5.43 24.82
CA PRO A 399 -7.18 4.89 26.00
C PRO A 399 -8.11 4.77 27.22
N MET A 400 -8.99 5.76 27.41
CA MET A 400 -9.95 5.74 28.53
C MET A 400 -11.03 4.68 28.32
N ILE A 401 -11.53 4.53 27.10
CA ILE A 401 -12.50 3.49 26.74
C ILE A 401 -11.90 2.11 26.99
N MET A 402 -10.69 1.88 26.47
CA MET A 402 -10.01 0.60 26.63
C MET A 402 -9.68 0.30 28.10
N GLY A 403 -9.34 1.31 28.92
CA GLY A 403 -9.13 1.16 30.35
C GLY A 403 -10.39 0.80 31.14
N VAL A 404 -11.59 1.17 30.69
CA VAL A 404 -12.88 0.77 31.33
C VAL A 404 -13.32 -0.62 30.86
N LEU A 405 -12.88 -1.04 29.68
CA LEU A 405 -13.14 -2.37 29.13
C LEU A 405 -12.21 -3.44 29.72
N ALA A 406 -11.10 -3.01 30.32
CA ALA A 406 -10.07 -3.86 30.93
C ALA A 406 -10.49 -4.44 32.33
#